data_9337ea2141c321ef226f0a41a457aadf
#
_entry.id   9337ea2141c321ef226f0a41a457aadf
#
_cell.length_a   1.000
_cell.length_b   1.000
_cell.length_c   1.000
_cell.angle_alpha   90.00
_cell.angle_beta   90.00
_cell.angle_gamma   90.00
#
_symmetry.space_group_name_H-M   'P 1'
#
loop_
_entity.id
_entity.type
_entity.pdbx_description
1 polymer ?
#
loop_
_entity_poly.entity_id
_entity_poly.type
_entity_poly.pdbx_seq_one_letter_code
_entity_poly.pdbx_strand_id
1 'polypeptide(L)'
;MGIMKSLLIVVAAAAVIILGLCIYLYNRRLDKIAKGEARGTHTSVPEPKMTALIVYLAFIFLIVWITLINSQRITSQSENYIDDIMDMKTEISDLRREIEENATHFRRISYVTRNADFKEKMVDIVYTIELKEYSDDTKVTVNIDGTDVALEKYAPGLYSGSFRADMFKVIDNAVVKITDDGRTVTEDADVFEDEIFQNVIPQISVAYNNASTLIAGGNISFEGGYLVEAEDPENIESIKVTYMAGSEDIKTVDITEDFRNGNTINCDKITTKDNTISFRFEVVTKSGLKLVDTHNVCHKDLPEYPDDHKAVYDPDGNKLWDNET
;
A
#
# COMPACT_ATOMS: atom_id res chain seq x y z
N MET A 1 -8.00 -26.67 10.16
CA MET A 1 -7.47 -27.11 11.47
C MET A 1 -8.23 -28.29 12.11
N GLY A 2 -9.55 -28.47 11.96
CA GLY A 2 -10.33 -29.58 12.52
C GLY A 2 -9.99 -30.97 11.97
N ILE A 3 -9.81 -31.10 10.65
CA ILE A 3 -9.61 -32.39 9.95
C ILE A 3 -8.30 -33.08 10.38
N MET A 4 -7.22 -32.32 10.55
CA MET A 4 -5.92 -32.87 10.97
C MET A 4 -5.94 -33.36 12.44
N LYS A 5 -6.68 -32.70 13.32
CA LYS A 5 -6.88 -33.15 14.70
C LYS A 5 -7.67 -34.45 14.77
N SER A 6 -8.72 -34.58 13.98
CA SER A 6 -9.53 -35.80 13.90
C SER A 6 -8.71 -36.97 13.34
N LEU A 7 -7.91 -36.77 12.32
CA LEU A 7 -7.05 -37.79 11.74
C LEU A 7 -6.00 -38.30 12.75
N LEU A 8 -5.44 -37.42 13.53
CA LEU A 8 -4.43 -37.72 14.54
C LEU A 8 -5.02 -38.57 15.69
N ILE A 9 -6.23 -38.26 16.13
CA ILE A 9 -6.96 -39.03 17.15
C ILE A 9 -7.26 -40.43 16.65
N VAL A 10 -7.68 -40.56 15.37
CA VAL A 10 -7.97 -41.87 14.75
C VAL A 10 -6.70 -42.71 14.67
N VAL A 11 -5.57 -42.14 14.27
CA VAL A 11 -4.28 -42.85 14.18
C VAL A 11 -3.81 -43.31 15.57
N ALA A 12 -3.96 -42.47 16.59
CA ALA A 12 -3.61 -42.83 17.96
C ALA A 12 -4.49 -43.98 18.49
N ALA A 13 -5.77 -43.89 18.27
CA ALA A 13 -6.72 -44.97 18.68
C ALA A 13 -6.38 -46.27 17.95
N ALA A 14 -6.09 -46.24 16.68
CA ALA A 14 -5.66 -47.42 15.90
C ALA A 14 -4.36 -48.03 16.47
N ALA A 15 -3.36 -47.22 16.80
CA ALA A 15 -2.11 -47.69 17.39
C ALA A 15 -2.33 -48.38 18.73
N VAL A 16 -3.18 -47.83 19.61
CA VAL A 16 -3.54 -48.44 20.92
C VAL A 16 -4.28 -49.79 20.72
N ILE A 17 -5.18 -49.87 19.73
CA ILE A 17 -5.90 -51.12 19.40
C ILE A 17 -4.94 -52.17 18.93
N ILE A 18 -4.03 -51.83 18.01
CA ILE A 18 -3.01 -52.75 17.47
C ILE A 18 -2.09 -53.25 18.61
N LEU A 19 -1.66 -52.36 19.51
CA LEU A 19 -0.83 -52.73 20.65
C LEU A 19 -1.58 -53.72 21.60
N GLY A 20 -2.85 -53.42 21.91
CA GLY A 20 -3.73 -54.31 22.71
C GLY A 20 -3.91 -55.68 22.04
N LEU A 21 -4.10 -55.72 20.75
CA LEU A 21 -4.24 -56.98 20.00
C LEU A 21 -2.95 -57.80 20.00
N CYS A 22 -1.81 -57.15 19.87
CA CYS A 22 -0.49 -57.80 19.95
C CYS A 22 -0.26 -58.42 21.33
N ILE A 23 -0.58 -57.69 22.42
CA ILE A 23 -0.46 -58.19 23.80
C ILE A 23 -1.44 -59.35 24.04
N TYR A 24 -2.68 -59.22 23.57
CA TYR A 24 -3.68 -60.29 23.68
C TYR A 24 -3.26 -61.58 22.98
N LEU A 25 -2.79 -61.47 21.73
CA LEU A 25 -2.32 -62.61 20.96
C LEU A 25 -1.06 -63.27 21.57
N TYR A 26 -0.18 -62.44 22.14
CA TYR A 26 0.99 -62.90 22.89
C TYR A 26 0.59 -63.68 24.13
N ASN A 27 -0.30 -63.16 25.01
CA ASN A 27 -0.81 -63.86 26.19
C ASN A 27 -1.56 -65.12 25.83
N ARG A 28 -2.40 -65.12 24.79
CA ARG A 28 -3.11 -66.30 24.32
C ARG A 28 -2.18 -67.41 23.85
N ARG A 29 -1.03 -67.07 23.26
CA ARG A 29 0.04 -68.02 22.88
C ARG A 29 0.73 -68.60 24.14
N LEU A 30 1.04 -67.77 25.13
CA LEU A 30 1.61 -68.21 26.37
C LEU A 30 0.68 -69.18 27.13
N ASP A 31 -0.62 -68.90 27.15
CA ASP A 31 -1.62 -69.74 27.77
C ASP A 31 -1.73 -71.12 27.10
N LYS A 32 -1.63 -71.16 25.76
CA LYS A 32 -1.63 -72.45 25.00
C LYS A 32 -0.37 -73.25 25.27
N ILE A 33 0.78 -72.63 25.40
CA ILE A 33 2.05 -73.29 25.79
C ILE A 33 1.98 -73.84 27.24
N ALA A 34 1.43 -73.04 28.14
CA ALA A 34 1.29 -73.44 29.58
C ALA A 34 0.29 -74.62 29.77
N LYS A 35 -0.74 -74.71 28.89
CA LYS A 35 -1.75 -75.81 28.93
C LYS A 35 -1.26 -77.10 28.20
N GLY A 36 -0.07 -77.13 27.63
CA GLY A 36 0.47 -78.32 26.95
C GLY A 36 -0.26 -78.66 25.64
N GLU A 37 -1.13 -77.80 25.11
CA GLU A 37 -1.90 -78.05 23.90
C GLU A 37 -1.10 -77.88 22.59
N ALA A 38 0.13 -77.39 22.69
CA ALA A 38 1.04 -77.23 21.56
C ALA A 38 1.90 -78.49 21.34
N ARG A 39 1.29 -79.55 20.80
CA ARG A 39 2.00 -80.70 20.32
C ARG A 39 2.52 -80.44 18.88
N GLY A 40 3.85 -80.37 18.77
CA GLY A 40 4.51 -80.70 17.52
C GLY A 40 4.96 -79.60 16.56
N THR A 41 5.01 -78.35 16.93
CA THR A 41 5.73 -77.32 16.14
C THR A 41 6.68 -76.54 16.98
N HIS A 42 7.94 -76.36 16.52
CA HIS A 42 8.92 -75.48 17.14
C HIS A 42 8.34 -74.06 17.23
N THR A 43 7.53 -73.82 18.30
CA THR A 43 7.09 -72.45 18.63
C THR A 43 8.27 -71.79 19.35
N SER A 44 9.12 -71.13 18.58
CA SER A 44 10.11 -70.22 19.21
C SER A 44 9.31 -69.20 20.07
N VAL A 45 9.61 -69.20 21.36
CA VAL A 45 9.15 -68.10 22.25
C VAL A 45 9.59 -66.80 21.53
N PRO A 46 8.68 -65.79 21.37
CA PRO A 46 9.09 -64.53 20.71
C PRO A 46 10.32 -64.02 21.48
N GLU A 47 11.40 -63.84 20.74
CA GLU A 47 12.65 -63.39 21.36
C GLU A 47 12.37 -62.06 22.15
N PRO A 48 12.96 -61.92 23.35
CA PRO A 48 12.79 -60.69 24.15
C PRO A 48 13.11 -59.38 23.38
N LYS A 49 13.89 -59.51 22.32
CA LYS A 49 14.16 -58.41 21.36
C LYS A 49 12.90 -57.82 20.67
N MET A 50 11.89 -58.66 20.38
CA MET A 50 10.66 -58.13 19.73
C MET A 50 9.78 -57.33 20.69
N THR A 51 9.69 -57.75 21.95
CA THR A 51 8.94 -57.02 22.99
C THR A 51 9.66 -55.70 23.31
N ALA A 52 10.98 -55.67 23.37
CA ALA A 52 11.78 -54.46 23.54
C ALA A 52 11.59 -53.47 22.41
N LEU A 53 11.52 -53.97 21.14
CA LEU A 53 11.26 -53.12 19.96
C LEU A 53 9.89 -52.45 20.00
N ILE A 54 8.86 -53.17 20.39
CA ILE A 54 7.49 -52.64 20.51
C ILE A 54 7.42 -51.54 21.61
N VAL A 55 8.04 -51.77 22.74
CA VAL A 55 8.10 -50.79 23.82
C VAL A 55 8.87 -49.52 23.38
N TYR A 56 9.99 -49.70 22.65
CA TYR A 56 10.78 -48.59 22.13
C TYR A 56 9.99 -47.74 21.12
N LEU A 57 9.27 -48.37 20.19
CA LEU A 57 8.42 -47.70 19.22
C LEU A 57 7.27 -46.95 19.91
N ALA A 58 6.65 -47.53 20.94
CA ALA A 58 5.61 -46.86 21.73
C ALA A 58 6.15 -45.62 22.45
N PHE A 59 7.39 -45.70 22.95
CA PHE A 59 8.04 -44.57 23.62
C PHE A 59 8.39 -43.44 22.66
N ILE A 60 8.92 -43.77 21.48
CA ILE A 60 9.15 -42.79 20.41
C ILE A 60 7.84 -42.09 20.02
N PHE A 61 6.77 -42.86 19.84
CA PHE A 61 5.46 -42.33 19.48
C PHE A 61 4.96 -41.34 20.55
N LEU A 62 5.14 -41.66 21.82
CA LEU A 62 4.75 -40.80 22.94
C LEU A 62 5.54 -39.49 22.94
N ILE A 63 6.84 -39.55 22.69
CA ILE A 63 7.71 -38.33 22.59
C ILE A 63 7.24 -37.45 21.43
N VAL A 64 7.04 -38.02 20.25
CA VAL A 64 6.54 -37.27 19.06
C VAL A 64 5.17 -36.64 19.36
N TRP A 65 4.30 -37.36 20.03
CA TRP A 65 2.98 -36.86 20.43
C TRP A 65 3.07 -35.66 21.38
N ILE A 66 3.90 -35.73 22.42
CA ILE A 66 4.10 -34.63 23.37
C ILE A 66 4.72 -33.43 22.65
N THR A 67 5.68 -33.64 21.74
CA THR A 67 6.32 -32.57 20.98
C THR A 67 5.34 -31.86 20.07
N LEU A 68 4.44 -32.58 19.40
CA LEU A 68 3.39 -32.01 18.54
C LEU A 68 2.40 -31.15 19.34
N ILE A 69 1.95 -31.64 20.52
CA ILE A 69 1.03 -30.87 21.39
C ILE A 69 1.70 -29.58 21.87
N ASN A 70 2.95 -29.65 22.29
CA ASN A 70 3.70 -28.48 22.76
C ASN A 70 3.95 -27.46 21.61
N SER A 71 4.28 -27.93 20.41
CA SER A 71 4.45 -27.09 19.24
C SER A 71 3.17 -26.32 18.90
N GLN A 72 2.00 -26.98 18.95
CA GLN A 72 0.71 -26.31 18.72
C GLN A 72 0.39 -25.24 19.78
N ARG A 73 0.73 -25.49 21.04
CA ARG A 73 0.54 -24.52 22.13
C ARG A 73 1.41 -23.28 21.93
N ILE A 74 2.67 -23.48 21.55
CA ILE A 74 3.61 -22.38 21.31
C ILE A 74 3.15 -21.52 20.13
N THR A 75 2.65 -22.14 19.05
CA THR A 75 2.16 -21.40 17.86
C THR A 75 0.93 -20.57 18.21
N SER A 76 -0.04 -21.12 18.93
CA SER A 76 -1.24 -20.36 19.31
C SER A 76 -0.95 -19.23 20.33
N GLN A 77 0.01 -19.41 21.21
CA GLN A 77 0.47 -18.32 22.08
C GLN A 77 1.19 -17.24 21.31
N SER A 78 2.01 -17.60 20.32
CA SER A 78 2.71 -16.62 19.46
C SER A 78 1.73 -15.80 18.62
N GLU A 79 0.69 -16.42 18.07
CA GLU A 79 -0.38 -15.70 17.34
C GLU A 79 -1.08 -14.68 18.25
N ASN A 80 -1.45 -15.07 19.46
CA ASN A 80 -2.09 -14.16 20.42
C ASN A 80 -1.17 -12.98 20.82
N TYR A 81 0.14 -13.23 21.02
CA TYR A 81 1.09 -12.15 21.33
C TYR A 81 1.26 -11.17 20.16
N ILE A 82 1.20 -11.66 18.92
CA ILE A 82 1.29 -10.78 17.74
C ILE A 82 0.05 -9.89 17.65
N ASP A 83 -1.14 -10.45 17.90
CA ASP A 83 -2.39 -9.69 17.92
C ASP A 83 -2.37 -8.64 19.03
N ASP A 84 -1.96 -9.01 20.27
CA ASP A 84 -1.82 -8.07 21.39
C ASP A 84 -0.82 -6.94 21.09
N ILE A 85 0.30 -7.25 20.40
CA ILE A 85 1.30 -6.23 19.98
C ILE A 85 0.71 -5.30 18.91
N MET A 86 -0.07 -5.82 17.95
CA MET A 86 -0.74 -5.00 16.95
C MET A 86 -1.77 -4.06 17.56
N ASP A 87 -2.58 -4.57 18.50
CA ASP A 87 -3.57 -3.77 19.22
C ASP A 87 -2.91 -2.65 20.03
N MET A 88 -1.83 -2.98 20.80
CA MET A 88 -1.06 -1.96 21.53
C MET A 88 -0.42 -0.93 20.61
N LYS A 89 0.08 -1.33 19.43
CA LYS A 89 0.65 -0.41 18.45
C LYS A 89 -0.41 0.55 17.91
N THR A 90 -1.61 0.06 17.67
CA THR A 90 -2.75 0.88 17.21
C THR A 90 -3.14 1.87 18.30
N GLU A 91 -3.27 1.42 19.55
CA GLU A 91 -3.60 2.27 20.71
C GLU A 91 -2.54 3.36 20.94
N ILE A 92 -1.25 3.02 20.82
CA ILE A 92 -0.16 4.00 20.93
C ILE A 92 -0.23 5.02 19.79
N SER A 93 -0.56 4.60 18.58
CA SER A 93 -0.74 5.49 17.43
C SER A 93 -1.91 6.46 17.64
N ASP A 94 -3.03 5.96 18.15
CA ASP A 94 -4.22 6.77 18.44
C ASP A 94 -3.95 7.77 19.58
N LEU A 95 -3.28 7.33 20.65
CA LEU A 95 -2.89 8.22 21.75
C LEU A 95 -1.89 9.29 21.29
N ARG A 96 -0.94 8.96 20.42
CA ARG A 96 -0.03 9.97 19.85
C ARG A 96 -0.80 11.01 19.06
N ARG A 97 -1.69 10.58 18.18
CA ARG A 97 -2.55 11.48 17.40
C ARG A 97 -3.36 12.39 18.33
N GLU A 98 -3.98 11.83 19.38
CA GLU A 98 -4.76 12.61 20.35
C GLU A 98 -3.88 13.63 21.11
N ILE A 99 -2.66 13.26 21.48
CA ILE A 99 -1.70 14.18 22.12
C ILE A 99 -1.29 15.28 21.14
N GLU A 100 -0.97 14.96 19.91
CA GLU A 100 -0.60 15.93 18.88
C GLU A 100 -1.76 16.88 18.57
N GLU A 101 -2.96 16.35 18.36
CA GLU A 101 -4.17 17.15 18.17
C GLU A 101 -4.45 18.07 19.36
N ASN A 102 -4.21 17.65 20.61
CA ASN A 102 -4.42 18.46 21.80
C ASN A 102 -3.30 19.48 22.04
N ALA A 103 -2.08 19.22 21.55
CA ALA A 103 -0.94 20.12 21.71
C ALA A 103 -0.99 21.34 20.78
N THR A 104 -1.69 21.28 19.65
CA THR A 104 -1.79 22.39 18.72
C THR A 104 -2.78 23.46 19.18
N HIS A 105 -2.50 24.75 18.89
CA HIS A 105 -3.41 25.87 19.18
C HIS A 105 -4.48 26.06 18.09
N PHE A 106 -4.36 25.37 16.96
CA PHE A 106 -5.36 25.42 15.91
C PHE A 106 -6.17 24.12 15.82
N ARG A 107 -7.43 24.26 15.45
CA ARG A 107 -8.34 23.15 15.19
C ARG A 107 -8.22 22.64 13.77
N ARG A 108 -7.98 23.56 12.84
CA ARG A 108 -7.87 23.26 11.42
C ARG A 108 -6.98 24.27 10.71
N ILE A 109 -6.15 23.77 9.82
CA ILE A 109 -5.41 24.55 8.84
C ILE A 109 -5.78 24.01 7.45
N SER A 110 -5.91 24.90 6.49
CA SER A 110 -6.14 24.52 5.09
C SER A 110 -5.72 25.65 4.16
N TYR A 111 -5.43 25.29 2.92
CA TYR A 111 -5.25 26.28 1.86
C TYR A 111 -6.04 25.88 0.63
N VAL A 112 -6.32 26.84 -0.23
CA VAL A 112 -6.87 26.64 -1.57
C VAL A 112 -6.12 27.54 -2.55
N THR A 113 -5.92 27.04 -3.76
CA THR A 113 -5.29 27.79 -4.85
C THR A 113 -6.36 28.50 -5.69
N ARG A 114 -6.05 29.73 -6.14
CA ARG A 114 -6.93 30.54 -6.99
C ARG A 114 -6.11 31.32 -7.99
N ASN A 115 -6.75 31.81 -9.05
CA ASN A 115 -6.18 32.76 -10.00
C ASN A 115 -4.78 32.34 -10.53
N ALA A 116 -4.67 31.10 -10.99
CA ALA A 116 -3.44 30.61 -11.58
C ALA A 116 -3.11 31.42 -12.86
N ASP A 117 -1.90 32.00 -12.88
CA ASP A 117 -1.33 32.68 -14.03
C ASP A 117 -0.15 31.87 -14.55
N PHE A 118 -0.41 31.06 -15.56
CA PHE A 118 0.60 30.15 -16.10
C PHE A 118 1.71 30.87 -16.86
N LYS A 119 1.47 32.08 -17.35
CA LYS A 119 2.48 32.89 -18.03
C LYS A 119 3.52 33.43 -17.05
N GLU A 120 3.06 33.88 -15.91
CA GLU A 120 3.92 34.39 -14.83
C GLU A 120 4.35 33.27 -13.87
N LYS A 121 3.83 32.05 -14.05
CA LYS A 121 4.03 30.88 -13.17
C LYS A 121 3.60 31.11 -11.73
N MET A 122 2.60 31.94 -11.52
CA MET A 122 2.16 32.40 -10.20
C MET A 122 0.73 31.95 -9.90
N VAL A 123 0.45 31.70 -8.62
CA VAL A 123 -0.86 31.34 -8.13
C VAL A 123 -1.15 32.08 -6.82
N ASP A 124 -2.40 32.48 -6.61
CA ASP A 124 -2.84 33.01 -5.34
C ASP A 124 -3.20 31.85 -4.42
N ILE A 125 -2.55 31.77 -3.25
CA ILE A 125 -2.83 30.81 -2.20
C ILE A 125 -3.64 31.53 -1.13
N VAL A 126 -4.85 31.04 -0.85
CA VAL A 126 -5.69 31.51 0.25
C VAL A 126 -5.54 30.54 1.40
N TYR A 127 -4.89 31.01 2.46
CA TYR A 127 -4.62 30.25 3.66
C TYR A 127 -5.68 30.52 4.73
N THR A 128 -6.16 29.48 5.42
CA THR A 128 -7.22 29.59 6.42
C THR A 128 -6.86 28.78 7.66
N ILE A 129 -6.97 29.42 8.83
CA ILE A 129 -6.69 28.82 10.13
C ILE A 129 -7.91 28.98 11.04
N GLU A 130 -8.33 27.89 11.67
CA GLU A 130 -9.32 27.87 12.74
C GLU A 130 -8.60 27.63 14.09
N LEU A 131 -8.62 28.63 14.97
CA LEU A 131 -8.04 28.53 16.30
C LEU A 131 -8.96 27.82 17.29
N LYS A 132 -8.38 27.09 18.26
CA LYS A 132 -9.11 26.49 19.39
C LYS A 132 -9.50 27.53 20.43
N GLU A 133 -8.58 28.44 20.72
CA GLU A 133 -8.75 29.53 21.68
C GLU A 133 -8.38 30.84 21.01
N TYR A 134 -9.17 31.88 21.24
CA TYR A 134 -8.96 33.22 20.67
C TYR A 134 -9.67 34.30 21.49
N SER A 135 -9.17 35.51 21.42
CA SER A 135 -9.84 36.71 21.91
C SER A 135 -10.15 37.69 20.76
N ASP A 136 -10.68 38.87 21.09
CA ASP A 136 -10.90 39.88 20.07
C ASP A 136 -9.60 40.56 19.61
N ASP A 137 -8.56 40.48 20.42
CA ASP A 137 -7.23 41.06 20.14
C ASP A 137 -6.25 40.08 19.52
N THR A 138 -6.67 38.82 19.31
CA THR A 138 -5.83 37.79 18.70
C THR A 138 -5.44 38.15 17.29
N LYS A 139 -4.12 38.13 17.01
CA LYS A 139 -3.53 38.32 15.68
C LYS A 139 -2.85 37.07 15.21
N VAL A 140 -3.07 36.71 13.96
CA VAL A 140 -2.48 35.52 13.33
C VAL A 140 -1.65 35.95 12.13
N THR A 141 -0.43 35.46 12.07
CA THR A 141 0.48 35.65 10.94
C THR A 141 1.06 34.32 10.54
N VAL A 142 1.14 34.05 9.27
CA VAL A 142 1.83 32.86 8.74
C VAL A 142 3.14 33.31 8.11
N ASN A 143 4.24 32.76 8.55
CA ASN A 143 5.53 32.91 7.88
C ASN A 143 5.70 31.77 6.89
N ILE A 144 5.82 32.07 5.61
CA ILE A 144 5.98 31.13 4.52
C ILE A 144 7.31 31.42 3.84
N ASP A 145 8.26 30.51 3.95
CA ASP A 145 9.61 30.64 3.41
C ASP A 145 10.26 32.00 3.78
N GLY A 146 10.06 32.47 5.01
CA GLY A 146 10.61 33.72 5.49
C GLY A 146 9.76 34.98 5.20
N THR A 147 8.62 34.84 4.52
CA THR A 147 7.69 35.94 4.23
C THR A 147 6.52 35.91 5.19
N ASP A 148 6.32 36.98 5.98
CA ASP A 148 5.19 37.06 6.90
C ASP A 148 3.92 37.51 6.16
N VAL A 149 2.86 36.70 6.27
CA VAL A 149 1.52 36.96 5.72
C VAL A 149 0.55 37.14 6.89
N ALA A 150 0.02 38.35 7.09
CA ALA A 150 -0.98 38.61 8.12
C ALA A 150 -2.33 38.00 7.67
N LEU A 151 -2.98 37.28 8.59
CA LEU A 151 -4.32 36.77 8.37
C LEU A 151 -5.36 37.69 9.00
N GLU A 152 -6.44 37.96 8.26
CA GLU A 152 -7.56 38.75 8.75
C GLU A 152 -8.61 37.85 9.42
N LYS A 153 -9.23 38.33 10.48
CA LYS A 153 -10.32 37.63 11.18
C LYS A 153 -11.55 37.66 10.28
N TYR A 154 -11.91 36.49 9.76
CA TYR A 154 -13.06 36.30 8.87
C TYR A 154 -14.33 35.99 9.67
N ALA A 155 -14.22 35.20 10.73
CA ALA A 155 -15.27 34.84 11.67
C ALA A 155 -14.67 34.56 13.05
N PRO A 156 -15.46 34.34 14.12
CA PRO A 156 -14.96 33.98 15.43
C PRO A 156 -14.02 32.77 15.36
N GLY A 157 -12.76 32.94 15.72
CA GLY A 157 -11.73 31.92 15.67
C GLY A 157 -11.20 31.56 14.28
N LEU A 158 -11.76 32.12 13.23
CA LEU A 158 -11.38 31.82 11.85
C LEU A 158 -10.61 32.98 11.22
N TYR A 159 -9.42 32.71 10.74
CA TYR A 159 -8.51 33.69 10.14
C TYR A 159 -8.15 33.26 8.73
N SER A 160 -8.11 34.21 7.80
CA SER A 160 -7.77 33.93 6.39
C SER A 160 -6.92 35.05 5.81
N GLY A 161 -6.02 34.70 4.93
CA GLY A 161 -5.19 35.62 4.16
C GLY A 161 -4.75 35.01 2.86
N SER A 162 -4.29 35.84 1.95
CA SER A 162 -3.81 35.38 0.66
C SER A 162 -2.39 35.89 0.38
N PHE A 163 -1.62 35.10 -0.30
CA PHE A 163 -0.32 35.48 -0.85
C PHE A 163 -0.14 34.91 -2.23
N ARG A 164 0.72 35.52 -3.02
CA ARG A 164 1.04 35.07 -4.36
C ARG A 164 2.35 34.29 -4.35
N ALA A 165 2.35 33.06 -4.85
CA ALA A 165 3.50 32.17 -4.88
C ALA A 165 3.78 31.66 -6.29
N ASP A 166 5.02 31.27 -6.54
CA ASP A 166 5.39 30.48 -7.71
C ASP A 166 4.77 29.09 -7.57
N MET A 167 3.92 28.69 -8.55
CA MET A 167 3.15 27.43 -8.48
C MET A 167 4.02 26.17 -8.57
N PHE A 168 5.24 26.30 -9.09
CA PHE A 168 6.17 25.17 -9.24
C PHE A 168 7.26 25.15 -8.16
N LYS A 169 7.22 26.10 -7.22
CA LYS A 169 8.14 26.12 -6.10
C LYS A 169 7.58 25.28 -4.96
N VAL A 170 8.41 24.40 -4.40
CA VAL A 170 8.10 23.72 -3.14
C VAL A 170 8.14 24.72 -2.00
N ILE A 171 7.14 24.71 -1.13
CA ILE A 171 7.13 25.45 0.12
C ILE A 171 7.70 24.55 1.21
N ASP A 172 8.92 24.85 1.64
CA ASP A 172 9.65 24.00 2.59
C ASP A 172 9.31 24.30 4.05
N ASN A 173 8.75 25.48 4.32
CA ASN A 173 8.50 25.91 5.71
C ASN A 173 7.29 26.85 5.79
N ALA A 174 6.32 26.46 6.61
CA ALA A 174 5.21 27.31 6.99
C ALA A 174 5.05 27.32 8.51
N VAL A 175 5.15 28.48 9.13
CA VAL A 175 5.08 28.66 10.58
C VAL A 175 4.00 29.67 10.94
N VAL A 176 3.06 29.27 11.80
CA VAL A 176 2.00 30.15 12.31
C VAL A 176 2.47 30.84 13.59
N LYS A 177 2.33 32.15 13.65
CA LYS A 177 2.53 33.01 14.84
C LYS A 177 1.18 33.51 15.31
N ILE A 178 0.78 33.09 16.51
CA ILE A 178 -0.46 33.54 17.17
C ILE A 178 -0.07 34.47 18.30
N THR A 179 -0.53 35.72 18.24
CA THR A 179 -0.29 36.71 19.29
C THR A 179 -1.61 37.07 19.95
N ASP A 180 -1.69 36.83 21.27
CA ASP A 180 -2.87 37.12 22.08
C ASP A 180 -2.41 37.67 23.43
N ASP A 181 -3.02 38.76 23.91
CA ASP A 181 -2.67 39.45 25.17
C ASP A 181 -1.15 39.69 25.36
N GLY A 182 -0.45 40.00 24.25
CA GLY A 182 1.00 40.24 24.25
C GLY A 182 1.87 39.01 24.39
N ARG A 183 1.29 37.82 24.39
CA ARG A 183 1.99 36.53 24.29
C ARG A 183 1.99 36.06 22.85
N THR A 184 3.12 35.58 22.39
CA THR A 184 3.25 35.00 21.04
C THR A 184 3.58 33.54 21.18
N VAL A 185 2.78 32.70 20.53
CA VAL A 185 3.03 31.27 20.32
C VAL A 185 3.39 31.07 18.85
N THR A 186 4.33 30.19 18.61
CA THR A 186 4.79 29.85 17.26
C THR A 186 4.64 28.37 17.09
N GLU A 187 3.93 27.92 16.05
CA GLU A 187 3.72 26.52 15.74
C GLU A 187 4.01 26.25 14.29
N ASP A 188 4.50 25.06 14.05
CA ASP A 188 4.68 24.53 12.73
C ASP A 188 3.32 24.29 12.07
N ALA A 189 3.17 24.72 10.85
CA ALA A 189 1.90 24.68 10.12
C ALA A 189 2.11 24.15 8.72
N ASP A 190 2.91 23.08 8.66
CA ASP A 190 3.20 22.42 7.41
C ASP A 190 1.94 21.70 6.88
N VAL A 191 1.29 22.35 5.91
CA VAL A 191 0.12 21.82 5.19
C VAL A 191 0.42 21.67 3.70
N PHE A 192 1.63 22.03 3.28
CA PHE A 192 2.08 21.93 1.90
C PHE A 192 2.81 20.59 1.69
N GLU A 193 2.13 19.48 2.06
CA GLU A 193 2.68 18.12 1.87
C GLU A 193 2.91 17.79 0.40
N ASP A 194 2.12 18.43 -0.47
CA ASP A 194 2.21 18.26 -1.93
C ASP A 194 2.69 19.54 -2.62
N GLU A 195 3.27 19.38 -3.79
CA GLU A 195 3.63 20.50 -4.64
C GLU A 195 2.38 21.30 -5.03
N ILE A 196 2.44 22.62 -4.89
CA ILE A 196 1.28 23.53 -5.12
C ILE A 196 0.66 23.32 -6.50
N PHE A 197 1.48 23.04 -7.52
CA PHE A 197 1.00 22.86 -8.88
C PHE A 197 0.06 21.66 -9.02
N GLN A 198 0.15 20.64 -8.18
CA GLN A 198 -0.77 19.50 -8.21
C GLN A 198 -2.23 19.92 -7.95
N ASN A 199 -2.42 21.00 -7.17
CA ASN A 199 -3.75 21.58 -6.92
C ASN A 199 -4.22 22.55 -8.02
N VAL A 200 -3.36 22.88 -8.97
CA VAL A 200 -3.65 23.86 -10.05
C VAL A 200 -3.82 23.18 -11.40
N ILE A 201 -3.11 22.08 -11.61
CA ILE A 201 -3.07 21.34 -12.87
C ILE A 201 -3.93 20.07 -12.69
N PRO A 202 -4.81 19.75 -13.65
CA PRO A 202 -5.61 18.53 -13.58
C PRO A 202 -4.71 17.30 -13.46
N GLN A 203 -4.86 16.56 -12.37
CA GLN A 203 -4.19 15.28 -12.20
C GLN A 203 -4.99 14.21 -12.92
N ILE A 204 -4.29 13.33 -13.65
CA ILE A 204 -4.86 12.13 -14.22
C ILE A 204 -4.35 10.91 -13.48
N SER A 205 -5.19 9.89 -13.37
CA SER A 205 -4.81 8.56 -12.91
C SER A 205 -5.13 7.53 -13.98
N VAL A 206 -4.28 6.50 -14.08
CA VAL A 206 -4.45 5.44 -15.07
C VAL A 206 -4.55 4.11 -14.35
N ALA A 207 -5.71 3.46 -14.46
CA ALA A 207 -5.97 2.15 -13.92
C ALA A 207 -5.91 1.09 -15.02
N TYR A 208 -5.02 0.10 -14.89
CA TYR A 208 -4.86 -0.96 -15.87
C TYR A 208 -5.80 -2.13 -15.58
N ASN A 209 -6.63 -2.52 -16.57
CA ASN A 209 -7.61 -3.59 -16.47
C ASN A 209 -7.23 -4.76 -17.40
N ASN A 210 -7.19 -5.98 -16.85
CA ASN A 210 -6.84 -7.19 -17.61
C ASN A 210 -5.51 -7.06 -18.37
N ALA A 211 -4.59 -6.27 -17.84
CA ALA A 211 -3.29 -6.08 -18.45
C ALA A 211 -2.40 -7.30 -18.24
N SER A 212 -1.71 -7.71 -19.28
CA SER A 212 -0.70 -8.75 -19.21
C SER A 212 0.60 -8.26 -19.81
N THR A 213 1.70 -8.47 -19.08
CA THR A 213 3.05 -8.25 -19.56
C THR A 213 3.77 -9.58 -19.71
N LEU A 214 4.50 -9.76 -20.81
CA LEU A 214 5.26 -10.98 -21.05
C LEU A 214 6.69 -10.60 -21.49
N ILE A 215 7.68 -11.20 -20.82
CA ILE A 215 9.07 -11.12 -21.20
C ILE A 215 9.51 -12.50 -21.65
N ALA A 216 9.76 -12.69 -22.96
CA ALA A 216 10.13 -13.97 -23.54
C ALA A 216 11.01 -13.81 -24.77
N GLY A 217 12.08 -14.62 -24.87
CA GLY A 217 12.95 -14.66 -26.05
C GLY A 217 13.63 -13.34 -26.38
N GLY A 218 13.92 -12.49 -25.37
CA GLY A 218 14.51 -11.18 -25.56
C GLY A 218 13.53 -10.10 -26.02
N ASN A 219 12.25 -10.42 -26.15
CA ASN A 219 11.18 -9.45 -26.42
C ASN A 219 10.39 -9.17 -25.13
N ILE A 220 9.81 -7.98 -25.08
CA ILE A 220 8.75 -7.64 -24.13
C ILE A 220 7.46 -7.41 -24.90
N SER A 221 6.34 -7.75 -24.27
CA SER A 221 5.03 -7.46 -24.83
C SER A 221 4.05 -7.00 -23.75
N PHE A 222 3.13 -6.13 -24.18
CA PHE A 222 2.00 -5.65 -23.37
C PHE A 222 0.72 -5.83 -24.16
N GLU A 223 -0.34 -6.26 -23.47
CA GLU A 223 -1.70 -6.36 -24.01
C GLU A 223 -2.67 -6.11 -22.86
N GLY A 224 -3.73 -5.34 -23.07
CA GLY A 224 -4.74 -5.10 -22.05
C GLY A 224 -5.56 -3.84 -22.27
N GLY A 225 -6.45 -3.56 -21.30
CA GLY A 225 -7.23 -2.34 -21.25
C GLY A 225 -6.71 -1.42 -20.13
N TYR A 226 -7.07 -0.15 -20.23
CA TYR A 226 -6.86 0.84 -19.17
C TYR A 226 -8.03 1.82 -19.12
N LEU A 227 -8.22 2.42 -17.94
CA LEU A 227 -9.18 3.48 -17.68
C LEU A 227 -8.38 4.72 -17.28
N VAL A 228 -8.75 5.87 -17.81
CA VAL A 228 -8.18 7.17 -17.43
C VAL A 228 -9.25 7.91 -16.63
N GLU A 229 -8.88 8.39 -15.45
CA GLU A 229 -9.70 9.21 -14.58
C GLU A 229 -9.00 10.54 -14.32
N ALA A 230 -9.74 11.59 -14.01
CA ALA A 230 -9.21 12.89 -13.64
C ALA A 230 -10.05 13.49 -12.51
N GLU A 231 -9.43 14.29 -11.64
CA GLU A 231 -10.11 14.98 -10.54
C GLU A 231 -11.07 16.07 -11.05
N ASP A 232 -10.69 16.77 -12.14
CA ASP A 232 -11.52 17.81 -12.78
C ASP A 232 -11.71 17.49 -14.27
N PRO A 233 -12.56 16.49 -14.61
CA PRO A 233 -12.75 16.07 -15.99
C PRO A 233 -13.40 17.14 -16.87
N GLU A 234 -14.14 18.07 -16.27
CA GLU A 234 -14.80 19.13 -17.02
C GLU A 234 -13.82 20.17 -17.57
N ASN A 235 -12.65 20.32 -16.94
CA ASN A 235 -11.59 21.24 -17.40
C ASN A 235 -10.74 20.67 -18.52
N ILE A 236 -10.88 19.38 -18.84
CA ILE A 236 -10.10 18.73 -19.90
C ILE A 236 -10.78 18.93 -21.25
N GLU A 237 -10.04 19.46 -22.21
CA GLU A 237 -10.44 19.62 -23.60
C GLU A 237 -10.21 18.35 -24.42
N SER A 238 -9.00 17.77 -24.33
CA SER A 238 -8.67 16.54 -25.05
C SER A 238 -7.60 15.72 -24.33
N ILE A 239 -7.63 14.41 -24.57
CA ILE A 239 -6.61 13.46 -24.13
C ILE A 239 -6.17 12.60 -25.31
N LYS A 240 -4.85 12.54 -25.54
CA LYS A 240 -4.24 11.63 -26.51
C LYS A 240 -3.27 10.72 -25.79
N VAL A 241 -3.19 9.48 -26.23
CA VAL A 241 -2.20 8.51 -25.75
C VAL A 241 -1.30 8.11 -26.91
N THR A 242 0.01 8.17 -26.70
CA THR A 242 1.01 7.63 -27.61
C THR A 242 1.63 6.40 -26.99
N TYR A 243 1.45 5.25 -27.65
CA TYR A 243 2.12 4.01 -27.28
C TYR A 243 3.55 4.03 -27.80
N MET A 244 4.49 3.69 -26.94
CA MET A 244 5.93 3.80 -27.24
C MET A 244 6.64 2.46 -27.01
N ALA A 245 7.67 2.21 -27.82
CA ALA A 245 8.63 1.13 -27.61
C ALA A 245 10.04 1.76 -27.52
N GLY A 246 10.64 1.69 -26.32
CA GLY A 246 11.82 2.50 -26.03
C GLY A 246 11.52 3.98 -26.24
N SER A 247 12.26 4.63 -27.13
CA SER A 247 12.06 6.04 -27.52
C SER A 247 11.21 6.23 -28.79
N GLU A 248 10.72 5.16 -29.42
CA GLU A 248 9.96 5.24 -30.68
C GLU A 248 8.46 5.29 -30.43
N ASP A 249 7.77 6.25 -31.05
CA ASP A 249 6.31 6.35 -31.07
C ASP A 249 5.73 5.30 -32.03
N ILE A 250 4.96 4.34 -31.52
CA ILE A 250 4.32 3.28 -32.32
C ILE A 250 3.01 3.79 -32.92
N LYS A 251 2.16 4.37 -32.10
CA LYS A 251 0.80 4.77 -32.48
C LYS A 251 0.30 5.82 -31.49
N THR A 252 -0.34 6.87 -32.01
CA THR A 252 -1.06 7.85 -31.20
C THR A 252 -2.56 7.69 -31.43
N VAL A 253 -3.33 7.69 -30.33
CA VAL A 253 -4.79 7.55 -30.34
C VAL A 253 -5.40 8.71 -29.55
N ASP A 254 -6.43 9.32 -30.11
CA ASP A 254 -7.28 10.26 -29.37
C ASP A 254 -8.30 9.46 -28.57
N ILE A 255 -8.26 9.61 -27.25
CA ILE A 255 -9.12 8.88 -26.31
C ILE A 255 -10.13 9.80 -25.59
N THR A 256 -10.30 11.02 -26.08
CA THR A 256 -11.13 12.06 -25.44
C THR A 256 -12.57 11.59 -25.21
N GLU A 257 -13.17 10.94 -26.20
CA GLU A 257 -14.55 10.45 -26.11
C GLU A 257 -14.67 9.25 -25.14
N ASP A 258 -13.70 8.33 -25.15
CA ASP A 258 -13.69 7.19 -24.23
C ASP A 258 -13.50 7.66 -22.79
N PHE A 259 -12.61 8.63 -22.57
CA PHE A 259 -12.43 9.28 -21.27
C PHE A 259 -13.72 9.92 -20.76
N ARG A 260 -14.39 10.73 -21.57
CA ARG A 260 -15.67 11.40 -21.19
C ARG A 260 -16.79 10.42 -20.86
N ASN A 261 -16.79 9.26 -21.51
CA ASN A 261 -17.80 8.21 -21.29
C ASN A 261 -17.40 7.22 -20.18
N GLY A 262 -16.22 7.33 -19.60
CA GLY A 262 -15.70 6.38 -18.61
C GLY A 262 -15.48 4.98 -19.18
N ASN A 263 -15.14 4.89 -20.47
CA ASN A 263 -14.93 3.62 -21.15
C ASN A 263 -13.52 3.08 -20.90
N THR A 264 -13.40 1.77 -20.80
CA THR A 264 -12.09 1.10 -20.87
C THR A 264 -11.54 1.19 -22.29
N ILE A 265 -10.32 1.70 -22.41
CA ILE A 265 -9.59 1.82 -23.67
C ILE A 265 -8.76 0.54 -23.84
N ASN A 266 -8.98 -0.18 -24.95
CA ASN A 266 -8.23 -1.39 -25.23
C ASN A 266 -6.98 -1.06 -26.05
N CYS A 267 -5.84 -1.52 -25.55
CA CYS A 267 -4.56 -1.46 -26.25
C CYS A 267 -4.34 -2.77 -27.02
N ASP A 268 -4.12 -2.66 -28.33
CA ASP A 268 -3.67 -3.78 -29.14
C ASP A 268 -2.31 -4.29 -28.61
N LYS A 269 -2.04 -5.58 -28.83
CA LYS A 269 -0.78 -6.17 -28.40
C LYS A 269 0.42 -5.45 -28.99
N ILE A 270 1.24 -4.86 -28.12
CA ILE A 270 2.53 -4.27 -28.47
C ILE A 270 3.62 -5.29 -28.17
N THR A 271 4.56 -5.49 -29.10
CA THR A 271 5.72 -6.36 -28.89
C THR A 271 6.97 -5.68 -29.43
N THR A 272 8.03 -5.62 -28.63
CA THR A 272 9.29 -4.97 -29.03
C THR A 272 10.51 -5.72 -28.48
N LYS A 273 11.68 -5.45 -29.09
CA LYS A 273 12.99 -5.84 -28.58
C LYS A 273 13.62 -4.80 -27.66
N ASP A 274 13.05 -3.60 -27.62
CA ASP A 274 13.51 -2.55 -26.72
C ASP A 274 13.31 -2.94 -25.24
N ASN A 275 13.88 -2.15 -24.34
CA ASN A 275 13.83 -2.47 -22.92
C ASN A 275 12.52 -2.05 -22.25
N THR A 276 11.77 -1.13 -22.87
CA THR A 276 10.59 -0.52 -22.24
C THR A 276 9.42 -0.43 -23.22
N ILE A 277 8.21 -0.63 -22.73
CA ILE A 277 6.95 -0.18 -23.34
C ILE A 277 6.36 0.88 -22.40
N SER A 278 6.04 2.05 -22.94
CA SER A 278 5.52 3.19 -22.20
C SER A 278 4.29 3.77 -22.87
N PHE A 279 3.44 4.40 -22.08
CA PHE A 279 2.26 5.14 -22.55
C PHE A 279 2.43 6.60 -22.18
N ARG A 280 2.53 7.47 -23.19
CA ARG A 280 2.62 8.91 -23.02
C ARG A 280 1.24 9.53 -23.24
N PHE A 281 0.66 10.05 -22.18
CA PHE A 281 -0.60 10.78 -22.19
C PHE A 281 -0.32 12.27 -22.41
N GLU A 282 -0.99 12.87 -23.38
CA GLU A 282 -1.02 14.31 -23.60
C GLU A 282 -2.42 14.81 -23.29
N VAL A 283 -2.55 15.54 -22.17
CA VAL A 283 -3.81 16.13 -21.71
C VAL A 283 -3.78 17.63 -22.01
N VAL A 284 -4.76 18.10 -22.72
CA VAL A 284 -4.95 19.53 -22.99
C VAL A 284 -6.16 20.01 -22.20
N THR A 285 -5.99 21.07 -21.43
CA THR A 285 -7.07 21.72 -20.68
C THR A 285 -7.80 22.76 -21.55
N LYS A 286 -9.00 23.15 -21.13
CA LYS A 286 -9.76 24.25 -21.77
C LYS A 286 -9.03 25.60 -21.74
N SER A 287 -8.09 25.78 -20.83
CA SER A 287 -7.19 26.96 -20.79
C SER A 287 -6.01 26.87 -21.76
N GLY A 288 -5.85 25.73 -22.46
CA GLY A 288 -4.77 25.46 -23.39
C GLY A 288 -3.47 24.93 -22.74
N LEU A 289 -3.45 24.70 -21.42
CA LEU A 289 -2.35 24.03 -20.78
C LEU A 289 -2.22 22.60 -21.31
N LYS A 290 -0.98 22.16 -21.54
CA LYS A 290 -0.69 20.80 -21.96
C LYS A 290 0.11 20.08 -20.87
N LEU A 291 -0.46 19.02 -20.31
CA LEU A 291 0.23 18.06 -19.43
C LEU A 291 0.68 16.87 -20.27
N VAL A 292 1.93 16.48 -20.10
CA VAL A 292 2.49 15.25 -20.65
C VAL A 292 2.83 14.34 -19.47
N ASP A 293 2.23 13.15 -19.44
CA ASP A 293 2.46 12.16 -18.38
C ASP A 293 2.82 10.82 -19.03
N THR A 294 4.01 10.30 -18.72
CA THR A 294 4.56 9.08 -19.35
C THR A 294 4.65 7.99 -18.31
N HIS A 295 3.88 6.93 -18.48
CA HIS A 295 3.85 5.75 -17.64
C HIS A 295 4.62 4.59 -18.25
N ASN A 296 5.54 4.02 -17.51
CA ASN A 296 6.27 2.83 -17.92
C ASN A 296 5.46 1.57 -17.56
N VAL A 297 4.89 0.90 -18.56
CA VAL A 297 3.97 -0.24 -18.35
C VAL A 297 4.66 -1.60 -18.40
N CYS A 298 5.83 -1.69 -19.01
CA CYS A 298 6.63 -2.90 -19.09
C CYS A 298 8.12 -2.58 -19.26
N HIS A 299 8.99 -3.22 -18.46
CA HIS A 299 10.43 -3.08 -18.55
C HIS A 299 11.12 -4.44 -18.42
N LYS A 300 12.23 -4.69 -19.16
CA LYS A 300 12.96 -5.97 -19.15
C LYS A 300 13.64 -6.27 -17.82
N ASP A 301 14.17 -5.25 -17.18
CA ASP A 301 14.98 -5.39 -15.97
C ASP A 301 14.08 -5.13 -14.72
N LEU A 302 13.12 -6.02 -14.48
CA LEU A 302 12.32 -6.01 -13.25
C LEU A 302 13.22 -6.29 -12.03
N PRO A 303 13.06 -5.57 -10.90
CA PRO A 303 11.98 -4.64 -10.52
C PRO A 303 12.25 -3.16 -10.81
N GLU A 304 13.33 -2.79 -11.46
CA GLU A 304 13.68 -1.39 -11.72
C GLU A 304 12.88 -0.87 -12.92
N TYR A 305 11.76 -0.22 -12.64
CA TYR A 305 11.06 0.61 -13.63
C TYR A 305 11.72 1.99 -13.62
N PRO A 306 11.98 2.58 -14.80
CA PRO A 306 12.29 4.01 -14.89
C PRO A 306 11.16 4.81 -14.25
N ASP A 307 11.50 5.90 -13.58
CA ASP A 307 10.49 6.80 -13.03
C ASP A 307 9.56 7.32 -14.13
N ASP A 308 8.30 7.54 -13.80
CA ASP A 308 7.34 8.16 -14.72
C ASP A 308 7.76 9.61 -14.95
N HIS A 309 7.71 10.02 -16.22
CA HIS A 309 8.09 11.38 -16.62
C HIS A 309 6.85 12.25 -16.77
N LYS A 310 6.84 13.38 -16.05
CA LYS A 310 5.76 14.39 -16.12
C LYS A 310 6.32 15.74 -16.55
N ALA A 311 5.63 16.41 -17.44
CA ALA A 311 5.98 17.76 -17.87
C ALA A 311 4.72 18.60 -18.16
N VAL A 312 4.82 19.90 -17.92
CA VAL A 312 3.73 20.87 -18.14
C VAL A 312 4.21 21.94 -19.09
N TYR A 313 3.37 22.28 -20.07
CA TYR A 313 3.61 23.28 -21.08
C TYR A 313 2.51 24.34 -21.10
N ASP A 314 2.86 25.59 -21.39
CA ASP A 314 1.89 26.65 -21.64
C ASP A 314 1.18 26.48 -23.00
N PRO A 315 0.14 27.29 -23.29
CA PRO A 315 -0.54 27.25 -24.59
C PRO A 315 0.34 27.56 -25.78
N ASP A 316 1.44 28.26 -25.58
CA ASP A 316 2.43 28.61 -26.62
C ASP A 316 3.46 27.48 -26.85
N GLY A 317 3.41 26.42 -26.04
CA GLY A 317 4.29 25.25 -26.11
C GLY A 317 5.61 25.41 -25.34
N ASN A 318 5.77 26.45 -24.54
CA ASN A 318 6.94 26.58 -23.67
C ASN A 318 6.82 25.67 -22.47
N LYS A 319 7.89 24.97 -22.13
CA LYS A 319 7.92 24.10 -20.95
C LYS A 319 7.91 24.95 -19.67
N LEU A 320 6.90 24.75 -18.82
CA LEU A 320 6.74 25.42 -17.55
C LEU A 320 7.44 24.64 -16.42
N TRP A 321 7.31 23.32 -16.44
CA TRP A 321 7.85 22.43 -15.42
C TRP A 321 8.06 21.00 -15.97
N ASP A 322 8.99 20.25 -15.38
CA ASP A 322 9.12 18.79 -15.51
C ASP A 322 9.71 18.20 -14.21
N ASN A 323 9.54 16.89 -14.00
CA ASN A 323 10.06 16.18 -12.83
C ASN A 323 11.49 15.64 -13.03
N GLU A 324 12.17 15.96 -14.12
CA GLU A 324 13.58 15.58 -14.35
C GLU A 324 14.57 16.65 -13.83
N THR A 325 14.08 17.82 -13.41
CA THR A 325 14.90 18.93 -12.89
C THR A 325 14.85 18.99 -11.39
#